data_c68067a9ef933394c61f4c911f63f6c7
#
_entry.id   c68067a9ef933394c61f4c911f63f6c7
#
_cell.length_a   1.000
_cell.length_b   1.000
_cell.length_c   1.000
_cell.angle_alpha   90.00
_cell.angle_beta   90.00
_cell.angle_gamma   90.00
#
_symmetry.space_group_name_H-M   'P 1'
#
loop_
_entity.id
_entity.type
_entity.pdbx_description
1 polymer ?
#
loop_
_entity_poly.entity_id
_entity_poly.type
_entity_poly.pdbx_seq_one_letter_code
_entity_poly.pdbx_strand_id
1 'polypeptide(L)'
;MARTADYGLGPLTYPRGWFMIADASEIADKPVPLRFFGREFVAYRGESGKVYLVDAYCPHMRVHLARNTTSYIVRDGEQIQGESIRCPGHGWRFAPDGQCDDIPYSTHGIPKAACIKTFPVVERAGCIWMWHDEEGGAPDFDLPAFAEWDGEEEGWVRWRLDHLGTLPIHPQEILDNMADMAHFVPVHGSRDIAYFENEYA
;
A
#
# COMPACT_ATOMS: atom_id res chain seq x y z
N MET A 1 20.98 11.55 -12.15
CA MET A 1 20.03 10.96 -11.21
C MET A 1 20.75 9.77 -10.57
N ALA A 2 20.93 9.76 -9.27
CA ALA A 2 21.57 8.67 -8.54
C ALA A 2 20.76 7.37 -8.69
N ARG A 3 21.45 6.25 -8.78
CA ARG A 3 20.86 4.90 -8.89
C ARG A 3 21.05 4.17 -7.56
N THR A 4 20.22 3.18 -7.27
CA THR A 4 20.30 2.36 -6.05
C THR A 4 21.72 1.85 -5.78
N ALA A 5 22.47 1.45 -6.83
CA ALA A 5 23.85 0.99 -6.71
C ALA A 5 24.81 2.06 -6.17
N ASP A 6 24.51 3.34 -6.38
CA ASP A 6 25.36 4.46 -5.94
C ASP A 6 25.31 4.65 -4.41
N TYR A 7 24.27 4.10 -3.74
CA TYR A 7 24.08 4.14 -2.28
C TYR A 7 24.62 2.91 -1.54
N GLY A 8 25.13 1.91 -2.23
CA GLY A 8 25.69 0.72 -1.60
C GLY A 8 24.70 -0.16 -0.82
N LEU A 9 23.43 -0.12 -1.17
CA LEU A 9 22.34 -0.83 -0.47
C LEU A 9 22.33 -2.35 -0.68
N GLY A 10 23.38 -2.91 -1.31
CA GLY A 10 23.51 -4.34 -1.57
C GLY A 10 22.59 -4.86 -2.68
N PRO A 11 22.33 -6.18 -2.73
CA PRO A 11 21.48 -6.78 -3.75
C PRO A 11 19.99 -6.48 -3.56
N LEU A 12 19.54 -6.21 -2.34
CA LEU A 12 18.16 -5.88 -2.02
C LEU A 12 17.93 -4.38 -2.25
N THR A 13 17.10 -4.07 -3.22
CA THR A 13 16.83 -2.68 -3.61
C THR A 13 16.06 -1.90 -2.55
N TYR A 14 15.19 -2.60 -1.80
CA TYR A 14 14.35 -2.01 -0.76
C TYR A 14 14.54 -2.75 0.56
N PRO A 15 14.66 -2.04 1.68
CA PRO A 15 14.74 -2.70 2.99
C PRO A 15 13.43 -3.42 3.30
N ARG A 16 13.52 -4.42 4.16
CA ARG A 16 12.37 -5.14 4.70
C ARG A 16 11.69 -4.29 5.77
N GLY A 17 10.36 -4.22 5.75
CA GLY A 17 9.61 -3.45 6.76
C GLY A 17 8.23 -3.01 6.30
N TRP A 18 7.61 -2.16 7.13
CA TRP A 18 6.34 -1.51 6.84
C TRP A 18 6.55 -0.22 6.06
N PHE A 19 5.80 -0.06 4.98
CA PHE A 19 5.83 1.13 4.13
C PHE A 19 4.44 1.71 3.98
N MET A 20 4.31 3.02 4.18
CA MET A 20 3.09 3.74 3.87
C MET A 20 2.86 3.73 2.36
N ILE A 21 1.68 3.28 1.93
CA ILE A 21 1.33 3.14 0.51
C ILE A 21 0.14 4.00 0.09
N ALA A 22 -0.66 4.48 1.03
CA ALA A 22 -1.79 5.35 0.75
C ALA A 22 -2.26 6.07 2.03
N ASP A 23 -2.95 7.19 1.88
CA ASP A 23 -3.86 7.70 2.91
C ASP A 23 -5.11 6.81 2.95
N ALA A 24 -5.64 6.56 4.15
CA ALA A 24 -6.79 5.68 4.32
C ALA A 24 -8.04 6.16 3.56
N SER A 25 -8.19 7.47 3.37
CA SER A 25 -9.29 8.08 2.62
C SER A 25 -9.22 7.83 1.12
N GLU A 26 -8.05 7.48 0.59
CA GLU A 26 -7.89 7.15 -0.84
C GLU A 26 -8.43 5.76 -1.18
N ILE A 27 -8.52 4.86 -0.18
CA ILE A 27 -9.05 3.50 -0.35
C ILE A 27 -10.48 3.45 0.16
N ALA A 28 -11.40 3.97 -0.64
CA ALA A 28 -12.81 4.06 -0.28
C ALA A 28 -13.65 2.91 -0.92
N ASP A 29 -14.57 3.25 -1.79
CA ASP A 29 -15.59 2.37 -2.36
C ASP A 29 -15.17 1.62 -3.64
N LYS A 30 -13.98 1.92 -4.16
CA LYS A 30 -13.45 1.33 -5.40
C LYS A 30 -12.04 0.81 -5.22
N PRO A 31 -11.66 -0.26 -5.96
CA PRO A 31 -10.29 -0.72 -6.00
C PRO A 31 -9.35 0.35 -6.57
N VAL A 32 -8.23 0.58 -5.88
CA VAL A 32 -7.24 1.60 -6.21
C VAL A 32 -5.97 0.95 -6.73
N PRO A 33 -5.48 1.33 -7.93
CA PRO A 33 -4.22 0.85 -8.46
C PRO A 33 -3.05 1.56 -7.76
N LEU A 34 -2.10 0.78 -7.26
CA LEU A 34 -0.90 1.27 -6.60
C LEU A 34 0.35 0.70 -7.28
N ARG A 35 1.46 1.44 -7.18
CA ARG A 35 2.75 0.98 -7.72
C ARG A 35 3.88 1.29 -6.74
N PHE A 36 4.46 0.22 -6.15
CA PHE A 36 5.58 0.28 -5.22
C PHE A 36 6.56 -0.85 -5.53
N PHE A 37 7.80 -0.72 -5.14
CA PHE A 37 8.83 -1.77 -5.28
C PHE A 37 8.92 -2.36 -6.70
N GLY A 38 8.74 -1.52 -7.73
CA GLY A 38 8.74 -1.96 -9.13
C GLY A 38 7.54 -2.83 -9.54
N ARG A 39 6.53 -3.01 -8.69
CA ARG A 39 5.34 -3.86 -8.90
C ARG A 39 4.06 -3.07 -8.86
N GLU A 40 3.02 -3.62 -9.49
CA GLU A 40 1.66 -3.07 -9.43
C GLU A 40 0.81 -3.90 -8.46
N PHE A 41 0.02 -3.19 -7.67
CA PHE A 41 -0.89 -3.74 -6.68
C PHE A 41 -2.28 -3.14 -6.88
N VAL A 42 -3.27 -3.77 -6.28
CA VAL A 42 -4.60 -3.20 -6.09
C VAL A 42 -4.96 -3.27 -4.62
N ALA A 43 -5.23 -2.11 -4.03
CA ALA A 43 -5.83 -2.01 -2.72
C ALA A 43 -7.34 -1.84 -2.85
N TYR A 44 -8.10 -2.44 -1.95
CA TYR A 44 -9.54 -2.26 -1.87
C TYR A 44 -10.02 -2.39 -0.43
N ARG A 45 -11.16 -1.76 -0.15
CA ARG A 45 -11.82 -1.85 1.15
C ARG A 45 -13.01 -2.78 1.04
N GLY A 46 -13.06 -3.81 1.88
CA GLY A 46 -14.21 -4.69 2.00
C GLY A 46 -15.38 -4.02 2.72
N GLU A 47 -16.54 -4.66 2.73
CA GLU A 47 -17.75 -4.14 3.35
C GLU A 47 -17.63 -3.99 4.87
N SER A 48 -16.75 -4.74 5.52
CA SER A 48 -16.42 -4.55 6.95
C SER A 48 -15.61 -3.29 7.25
N GLY A 49 -15.12 -2.60 6.21
CA GLY A 49 -14.21 -1.48 6.32
C GLY A 49 -12.74 -1.87 6.35
N LYS A 50 -12.39 -3.16 6.37
CA LYS A 50 -11.00 -3.62 6.33
C LYS A 50 -10.39 -3.45 4.94
N VAL A 51 -9.13 -3.02 4.91
CA VAL A 51 -8.37 -2.88 3.65
C VAL A 51 -7.63 -4.17 3.32
N TYR A 52 -7.59 -4.50 2.05
CA TYR A 52 -6.88 -5.64 1.47
C TYR A 52 -5.96 -5.18 0.35
N LEU A 53 -4.86 -5.88 0.16
CA LEU A 53 -3.87 -5.60 -0.89
C LEU A 53 -3.56 -6.89 -1.65
N VAL A 54 -3.74 -6.83 -2.97
CA VAL A 54 -3.54 -7.97 -3.86
C VAL A 54 -2.64 -7.60 -5.05
N ASP A 55 -2.12 -8.61 -5.76
CA ASP A 55 -1.48 -8.40 -7.05
C ASP A 55 -2.47 -7.70 -8.01
N ALA A 56 -1.97 -6.79 -8.83
CA ALA A 56 -2.86 -6.00 -9.69
C ALA A 56 -3.54 -6.81 -10.80
N TYR A 57 -3.02 -7.98 -11.12
CA TYR A 57 -3.42 -8.74 -12.30
C TYR A 57 -4.05 -10.09 -11.96
N CYS A 58 -5.28 -10.27 -12.44
CA CYS A 58 -5.99 -11.54 -12.34
C CYS A 58 -5.17 -12.69 -12.94
N PRO A 59 -4.98 -13.81 -12.22
CA PRO A 59 -4.19 -14.95 -12.69
C PRO A 59 -4.77 -15.64 -13.92
N HIS A 60 -6.06 -15.47 -14.21
CA HIS A 60 -6.71 -16.08 -15.37
C HIS A 60 -6.17 -15.52 -16.70
N MET A 61 -6.41 -14.26 -17.00
CA MET A 61 -6.05 -13.61 -18.28
C MET A 61 -5.34 -12.27 -18.09
N ARG A 62 -4.71 -12.04 -16.95
CA ARG A 62 -3.93 -10.84 -16.65
C ARG A 62 -4.69 -9.51 -16.79
N VAL A 63 -6.01 -9.56 -16.62
CA VAL A 63 -6.81 -8.33 -16.54
C VAL A 63 -6.45 -7.60 -15.25
N HIS A 64 -6.17 -6.28 -15.37
CA HIS A 64 -5.87 -5.43 -14.22
C HIS A 64 -7.17 -5.17 -13.42
N LEU A 65 -7.17 -5.49 -12.12
CA LEU A 65 -8.38 -5.46 -11.29
C LEU A 65 -8.97 -4.05 -11.11
N ALA A 66 -8.15 -2.98 -11.13
CA ALA A 66 -8.63 -1.63 -10.84
C ALA A 66 -8.65 -0.68 -12.06
N ARG A 67 -8.20 -1.11 -13.25
CA ARG A 67 -8.08 -0.19 -14.41
C ARG A 67 -9.17 -0.37 -15.48
N ASN A 68 -10.07 -1.34 -15.31
CA ASN A 68 -11.18 -1.52 -16.23
C ASN A 68 -12.37 -0.66 -15.79
N THR A 69 -12.81 0.25 -16.64
CA THR A 69 -13.92 1.16 -16.36
C THR A 69 -15.16 0.87 -17.20
N THR A 70 -15.09 -0.08 -18.12
CA THR A 70 -16.16 -0.38 -19.09
C THR A 70 -16.95 -1.65 -18.76
N SER A 71 -16.41 -2.52 -17.91
CA SER A 71 -17.10 -3.74 -17.47
C SER A 71 -18.38 -3.41 -16.70
N TYR A 72 -19.43 -4.18 -16.93
CA TYR A 72 -20.68 -4.08 -16.15
C TYR A 72 -20.44 -4.37 -14.67
N ILE A 73 -19.55 -5.31 -14.32
CA ILE A 73 -19.16 -5.58 -12.93
C ILE A 73 -18.70 -4.30 -12.22
N VAL A 74 -17.93 -3.45 -12.91
CA VAL A 74 -17.45 -2.18 -12.36
C VAL A 74 -18.55 -1.13 -12.36
N ARG A 75 -19.31 -1.04 -13.44
CA ARG A 75 -20.36 0.00 -13.60
C ARG A 75 -21.55 -0.22 -12.65
N ASP A 76 -21.87 -1.47 -12.39
CA ASP A 76 -22.98 -1.86 -11.52
C ASP A 76 -22.56 -1.95 -10.03
N GLY A 77 -21.28 -1.65 -9.72
CA GLY A 77 -20.77 -1.66 -8.35
C GLY A 77 -20.54 -3.06 -7.75
N GLU A 78 -20.47 -4.09 -8.59
CA GLU A 78 -20.37 -5.50 -8.17
C GLU A 78 -18.93 -5.99 -7.99
N GLN A 79 -17.96 -5.09 -8.03
CA GLN A 79 -16.56 -5.47 -7.99
C GLN A 79 -16.10 -5.88 -6.58
N ILE A 80 -16.68 -5.27 -5.54
CA ILE A 80 -16.45 -5.64 -4.15
C ILE A 80 -17.72 -6.30 -3.63
N GLN A 81 -17.60 -7.51 -3.06
CA GLN A 81 -18.71 -8.30 -2.55
C GLN A 81 -18.30 -8.91 -1.21
N GLY A 82 -18.84 -8.39 -0.12
CA GLY A 82 -18.34 -8.69 1.21
C GLY A 82 -16.88 -8.27 1.33
N GLU A 83 -16.02 -9.23 1.63
CA GLU A 83 -14.57 -9.01 1.73
C GLU A 83 -13.80 -9.42 0.48
N SER A 84 -14.49 -9.87 -0.57
CA SER A 84 -13.89 -10.41 -1.78
C SER A 84 -13.88 -9.39 -2.92
N ILE A 85 -12.89 -9.53 -3.82
CA ILE A 85 -12.78 -8.71 -5.03
C ILE A 85 -13.06 -9.53 -6.28
N ARG A 86 -13.93 -9.01 -7.17
CA ARG A 86 -14.28 -9.63 -8.45
C ARG A 86 -13.51 -9.02 -9.61
N CYS A 87 -12.92 -9.87 -10.43
CA CYS A 87 -12.19 -9.47 -11.64
C CYS A 87 -13.17 -8.91 -12.69
N PRO A 88 -12.93 -7.70 -13.22
CA PRO A 88 -13.82 -7.10 -14.21
C PRO A 88 -13.77 -7.75 -15.59
N GLY A 89 -12.84 -8.68 -15.84
CA GLY A 89 -12.71 -9.34 -17.12
C GLY A 89 -13.70 -10.49 -17.30
N HIS A 90 -13.57 -11.53 -16.49
CA HIS A 90 -14.38 -12.76 -16.59
C HIS A 90 -15.13 -13.11 -15.30
N GLY A 91 -15.17 -12.19 -14.33
CA GLY A 91 -15.94 -12.36 -13.12
C GLY A 91 -15.35 -13.31 -12.06
N TRP A 92 -14.10 -13.77 -12.20
CA TRP A 92 -13.46 -14.54 -11.13
C TRP A 92 -13.41 -13.70 -9.85
N ARG A 93 -13.86 -14.27 -8.74
CA ARG A 93 -13.86 -13.59 -7.45
C ARG A 93 -12.81 -14.22 -6.53
N PHE A 94 -12.09 -13.35 -5.81
CA PHE A 94 -11.00 -13.75 -4.92
C PHE A 94 -11.31 -13.32 -3.50
N ALA A 95 -11.25 -14.26 -2.59
CA ALA A 95 -11.39 -14.03 -1.16
C ALA A 95 -10.16 -13.30 -0.57
N PRO A 96 -10.23 -12.81 0.67
CA PRO A 96 -9.12 -12.11 1.35
C PRO A 96 -7.80 -12.86 1.43
N ASP A 97 -7.84 -14.18 1.46
CA ASP A 97 -6.66 -15.05 1.43
C ASP A 97 -6.09 -15.27 0.02
N GLY A 98 -6.74 -14.69 -1.00
CA GLY A 98 -6.35 -14.78 -2.39
C GLY A 98 -6.91 -16.00 -3.13
N GLN A 99 -7.61 -16.93 -2.48
CA GLN A 99 -8.24 -18.05 -3.15
C GLN A 99 -9.42 -17.56 -4.00
N CYS A 100 -9.54 -18.12 -5.20
CA CYS A 100 -10.74 -17.90 -6.01
C CYS A 100 -11.91 -18.65 -5.36
N ASP A 101 -12.98 -17.93 -5.05
CA ASP A 101 -14.17 -18.46 -4.38
C ASP A 101 -15.40 -18.51 -5.30
N ASP A 102 -15.33 -17.88 -6.50
CA ASP A 102 -16.39 -17.94 -7.50
C ASP A 102 -15.87 -17.77 -8.92
N ILE A 103 -16.35 -18.63 -9.82
CA ILE A 103 -16.17 -18.53 -11.28
C ILE A 103 -17.55 -18.69 -11.91
N PRO A 104 -18.22 -17.61 -12.34
CA PRO A 104 -19.64 -17.60 -12.70
C PRO A 104 -20.05 -18.57 -13.78
N TYR A 105 -19.14 -18.96 -14.66
CA TYR A 105 -19.40 -19.85 -15.80
C TYR A 105 -18.80 -21.25 -15.62
N SER A 106 -18.18 -21.55 -14.46
CA SER A 106 -17.58 -22.85 -14.25
C SER A 106 -18.64 -23.91 -13.93
N THR A 107 -18.61 -25.02 -14.68
CA THR A 107 -19.44 -26.20 -14.43
C THR A 107 -18.67 -27.32 -13.72
N HIS A 108 -17.37 -27.16 -13.53
CA HIS A 108 -16.47 -28.22 -13.02
C HIS A 108 -15.78 -27.86 -11.70
N GLY A 109 -16.27 -26.82 -11.02
CA GLY A 109 -15.66 -26.30 -9.79
C GLY A 109 -14.50 -25.36 -10.05
N ILE A 110 -13.81 -24.98 -8.98
CA ILE A 110 -12.73 -23.99 -8.99
C ILE A 110 -11.38 -24.71 -8.90
N PRO A 111 -10.46 -24.49 -9.84
CA PRO A 111 -9.11 -25.09 -9.76
C PRO A 111 -8.37 -24.59 -8.51
N LYS A 112 -7.68 -25.48 -7.81
CA LYS A 112 -6.87 -25.10 -6.62
C LYS A 112 -5.78 -24.08 -6.94
N ALA A 113 -5.29 -24.04 -8.17
CA ALA A 113 -4.30 -23.06 -8.62
C ALA A 113 -4.91 -21.68 -8.93
N ALA A 114 -6.24 -21.53 -8.88
CA ALA A 114 -6.91 -20.25 -9.09
C ALA A 114 -6.77 -19.39 -7.84
N CYS A 115 -5.63 -18.75 -7.67
CA CYS A 115 -5.36 -17.85 -6.55
C CYS A 115 -4.62 -16.59 -7.03
N ILE A 116 -4.88 -15.48 -6.36
CA ILE A 116 -4.14 -14.22 -6.52
C ILE A 116 -3.23 -14.01 -5.31
N LYS A 117 -2.05 -13.43 -5.52
CA LYS A 117 -1.15 -13.13 -4.41
C LYS A 117 -1.72 -11.99 -3.58
N THR A 118 -1.75 -12.17 -2.26
CA THR A 118 -2.11 -11.16 -1.26
C THR A 118 -0.87 -10.68 -0.53
N PHE A 119 -0.98 -9.51 0.11
CA PHE A 119 0.13 -8.90 0.85
C PHE A 119 -0.37 -8.42 2.22
N PRO A 120 0.46 -8.56 3.27
CA PRO A 120 0.10 -8.04 4.57
C PRO A 120 -0.08 -6.52 4.51
N VAL A 121 -1.20 -6.06 5.03
CA VAL A 121 -1.56 -4.65 5.06
C VAL A 121 -2.28 -4.32 6.37
N VAL A 122 -1.99 -3.16 6.92
CA VAL A 122 -2.68 -2.64 8.09
C VAL A 122 -3.07 -1.18 7.87
N GLU A 123 -4.17 -0.76 8.44
CA GLU A 123 -4.54 0.63 8.58
C GLU A 123 -4.13 1.12 9.97
N ARG A 124 -3.31 2.16 10.02
CA ARG A 124 -2.87 2.78 11.27
C ARG A 124 -2.59 4.26 11.07
N ALA A 125 -3.04 5.05 12.04
CA ALA A 125 -2.87 6.51 12.07
C ALA A 125 -3.38 7.17 10.77
N GLY A 126 -4.52 6.68 10.23
CA GLY A 126 -5.13 7.22 9.00
C GLY A 126 -4.37 6.91 7.72
N CYS A 127 -3.38 6.02 7.77
CA CYS A 127 -2.62 5.56 6.63
C CYS A 127 -2.73 4.06 6.42
N ILE A 128 -2.54 3.63 5.20
CA ILE A 128 -2.44 2.23 4.81
C ILE A 128 -0.96 1.88 4.68
N TRP A 129 -0.55 0.85 5.40
CA TRP A 129 0.83 0.36 5.46
C TRP A 129 0.89 -1.05 4.91
N MET A 130 1.86 -1.29 4.03
CA MET A 130 2.14 -2.61 3.45
C MET A 130 3.44 -3.15 4.03
N TRP A 131 3.45 -4.42 4.39
CA TRP A 131 4.69 -5.14 4.66
C TRP A 131 5.40 -5.50 3.37
N HIS A 132 6.66 -5.11 3.27
CA HIS A 132 7.56 -5.49 2.18
C HIS A 132 8.66 -6.39 2.70
N ASP A 133 8.83 -7.53 2.04
CA ASP A 133 9.95 -8.44 2.20
C ASP A 133 10.20 -9.11 0.84
N GLU A 134 11.39 -8.93 0.26
CA GLU A 134 11.72 -9.52 -1.04
C GLU A 134 11.77 -11.05 -0.99
N GLU A 135 12.13 -11.62 0.17
CA GLU A 135 12.14 -13.07 0.41
C GLU A 135 10.76 -13.62 0.72
N GLY A 136 9.78 -12.76 0.91
CA GLY A 136 8.38 -13.13 1.18
C GLY A 136 8.10 -13.56 2.60
N GLY A 137 8.94 -13.17 3.56
CA GLY A 137 8.73 -13.40 4.99
C GLY A 137 7.51 -12.64 5.52
N ALA A 138 6.87 -13.21 6.52
CA ALA A 138 5.79 -12.55 7.25
C ALA A 138 6.32 -11.38 8.09
N PRO A 139 5.46 -10.40 8.46
CA PRO A 139 5.82 -9.38 9.43
C PRO A 139 6.31 -10.01 10.74
N ASP A 140 7.43 -9.54 11.25
CA ASP A 140 8.04 -9.98 12.52
C ASP A 140 8.10 -8.85 13.55
N PHE A 141 7.63 -7.66 13.19
CA PHE A 141 7.36 -6.57 14.12
C PHE A 141 6.10 -5.79 13.68
N ASP A 142 5.43 -5.19 14.64
CA ASP A 142 4.27 -4.35 14.41
C ASP A 142 4.67 -2.88 14.26
N LEU A 143 3.82 -2.12 13.56
CA LEU A 143 3.92 -0.67 13.58
C LEU A 143 3.68 -0.15 15.02
N PRO A 144 4.43 0.88 15.45
CA PRO A 144 4.17 1.50 16.73
C PRO A 144 2.75 2.05 16.81
N ALA A 145 2.20 2.10 18.01
CA ALA A 145 0.94 2.77 18.26
C ALA A 145 1.13 4.30 18.19
N PHE A 146 0.14 4.97 17.64
CA PHE A 146 0.06 6.44 17.64
C PHE A 146 -1.15 6.84 18.49
N ALA A 147 -0.93 6.88 19.81
CA ALA A 147 -2.00 7.12 20.77
C ALA A 147 -2.75 8.44 20.52
N GLU A 148 -2.04 9.46 20.07
CA GLU A 148 -2.56 10.78 19.73
C GLU A 148 -3.50 10.75 18.51
N TRP A 149 -3.35 9.77 17.62
CA TRP A 149 -4.25 9.60 16.49
C TRP A 149 -5.58 8.94 16.89
N ASP A 150 -5.50 7.93 17.74
CA ASP A 150 -6.65 7.14 18.18
C ASP A 150 -7.42 7.83 19.31
N GLY A 151 -6.81 8.83 19.96
CA GLY A 151 -7.39 9.69 20.97
C GLY A 151 -7.90 11.00 20.41
N GLU A 152 -8.91 11.57 21.05
CA GLU A 152 -9.31 12.97 20.86
C GLU A 152 -8.45 13.88 21.75
N GLU A 153 -7.12 13.75 21.68
CA GLU A 153 -6.23 14.55 22.51
C GLU A 153 -6.25 16.01 22.06
N GLU A 154 -6.54 16.87 23.04
CA GLU A 154 -6.55 18.32 22.83
C GLU A 154 -5.15 18.80 22.45
N GLY A 155 -5.06 19.55 21.35
CA GLY A 155 -3.78 20.10 20.87
C GLY A 155 -3.16 19.38 19.67
N TRP A 156 -3.69 18.23 19.25
CA TRP A 156 -3.25 17.55 18.04
C TRP A 156 -4.19 17.82 16.86
N VAL A 157 -3.61 17.98 15.67
CA VAL A 157 -4.35 18.09 14.42
C VAL A 157 -3.96 16.94 13.50
N ARG A 158 -4.95 16.36 12.83
CA ARG A 158 -4.69 15.33 11.82
C ARG A 158 -3.93 15.94 10.65
N TRP A 159 -2.96 15.21 10.11
CA TRP A 159 -2.28 15.62 8.89
C TRP A 159 -3.25 15.67 7.71
N ARG A 160 -2.84 16.37 6.69
CA ARG A 160 -3.49 16.38 5.39
C ARG A 160 -2.53 15.82 4.35
N LEU A 161 -3.04 14.97 3.48
CA LEU A 161 -2.29 14.42 2.36
C LEU A 161 -2.04 15.53 1.32
N ASP A 162 -0.78 15.69 0.94
CA ASP A 162 -0.36 16.51 -0.19
C ASP A 162 0.36 15.63 -1.24
N HIS A 163 -0.19 15.58 -2.46
CA HIS A 163 0.42 14.85 -3.56
C HIS A 163 1.45 15.71 -4.29
N LEU A 164 2.72 15.44 -4.06
CA LEU A 164 3.82 16.13 -4.75
C LEU A 164 4.11 15.54 -6.14
N GLY A 165 3.40 14.47 -6.52
CA GLY A 165 3.63 13.74 -7.77
C GLY A 165 4.88 12.86 -7.71
N THR A 166 5.43 12.55 -8.89
CA THR A 166 6.65 11.75 -9.01
C THR A 166 7.86 12.68 -9.03
N LEU A 167 8.70 12.58 -8.02
CA LEU A 167 9.95 13.34 -7.95
C LEU A 167 11.08 12.54 -8.62
N PRO A 168 11.94 13.17 -9.45
CA PRO A 168 13.05 12.51 -10.12
C PRO A 168 14.28 12.36 -9.20
N ILE A 169 14.07 11.87 -7.99
CA ILE A 169 15.11 11.68 -6.96
C ILE A 169 15.03 10.25 -6.43
N HIS A 170 16.12 9.77 -5.86
CA HIS A 170 16.12 8.50 -5.14
C HIS A 170 15.46 8.71 -3.76
N PRO A 171 14.66 7.75 -3.23
CA PRO A 171 14.04 7.87 -1.90
C PRO A 171 15.03 8.12 -0.77
N GLN A 172 16.27 7.61 -0.88
CA GLN A 172 17.33 7.84 0.10
C GLN A 172 17.64 9.32 0.29
N GLU A 173 17.56 10.14 -0.76
CA GLU A 173 17.78 11.58 -0.66
C GLU A 173 16.78 12.27 0.27
N ILE A 174 15.56 11.75 0.37
CA ILE A 174 14.56 12.27 1.30
C ILE A 174 14.95 11.93 2.73
N LEU A 175 15.41 10.69 2.97
CA LEU A 175 15.85 10.25 4.30
C LEU A 175 17.09 11.03 4.74
N ASP A 176 18.06 11.20 3.84
CA ASP A 176 19.28 11.98 4.12
C ASP A 176 18.93 13.45 4.42
N ASN A 177 18.00 14.02 3.66
CA ASN A 177 17.51 15.37 3.91
C ASN A 177 16.80 15.52 5.27
N MET A 178 16.06 14.51 5.71
CA MET A 178 15.43 14.51 7.03
C MET A 178 16.45 14.41 8.17
N ALA A 179 17.58 13.73 7.94
CA ALA A 179 18.66 13.58 8.92
C ALA A 179 19.62 14.79 8.96
N ASP A 180 19.62 15.61 7.92
CA ASP A 180 20.48 16.81 7.85
C ASP A 180 19.87 17.97 8.62
N MET A 181 20.37 18.23 9.82
CA MET A 181 19.95 19.36 10.64
C MET A 181 20.42 20.71 10.11
N ALA A 182 21.54 20.71 9.38
CA ALA A 182 22.22 21.96 9.00
C ALA A 182 21.41 22.77 7.97
N HIS A 183 20.60 22.10 7.13
CA HIS A 183 19.80 22.79 6.12
C HIS A 183 18.53 23.46 6.66
N PHE A 184 18.07 23.11 7.86
CA PHE A 184 16.80 23.63 8.39
C PHE A 184 16.79 25.15 8.52
N VAL A 185 17.90 25.75 8.95
CA VAL A 185 17.98 27.22 9.10
C VAL A 185 18.05 27.91 7.73
N PRO A 186 19.00 27.60 6.84
CA PRO A 186 19.15 28.30 5.56
C PRO A 186 18.02 28.01 4.56
N VAL A 187 17.43 26.82 4.58
CA VAL A 187 16.40 26.41 3.59
C VAL A 187 14.99 26.70 4.13
N HIS A 188 14.71 26.32 5.36
CA HIS A 188 13.35 26.41 5.94
C HIS A 188 13.16 27.59 6.92
N GLY A 189 14.21 28.32 7.27
CA GLY A 189 14.15 29.42 8.20
C GLY A 189 13.85 29.01 9.66
N SER A 190 13.98 27.73 9.98
CA SER A 190 13.72 27.21 11.32
C SER A 190 14.85 27.59 12.26
N ARG A 191 14.54 28.40 13.32
CA ARG A 191 15.56 28.97 14.22
C ARG A 191 15.81 28.18 15.49
N ASP A 192 14.89 27.30 15.88
CA ASP A 192 14.85 26.70 17.22
C ASP A 192 15.06 25.16 17.21
N ILE A 193 15.75 24.61 16.22
CA ILE A 193 16.08 23.19 16.19
C ILE A 193 17.39 22.98 16.95
N ALA A 194 17.32 22.34 18.11
CA ALA A 194 18.48 22.13 18.94
C ALA A 194 19.28 20.88 18.55
N TYR A 195 18.65 19.72 18.42
CA TYR A 195 19.28 18.45 18.03
C TYR A 195 18.24 17.35 17.76
N PHE A 196 18.69 16.25 17.13
CA PHE A 196 17.97 14.98 17.10
C PHE A 196 18.59 14.01 18.09
N GLU A 197 17.76 13.27 18.78
CA GLU A 197 18.15 12.08 19.51
C GLU A 197 17.51 10.86 18.85
N ASN A 198 18.35 9.91 18.43
CA ASN A 198 17.88 8.66 17.86
C ASN A 198 17.87 7.60 18.95
N GLU A 199 16.70 7.09 19.29
CA GLU A 199 16.56 5.93 20.14
C GLU A 199 16.52 4.67 19.26
N TYR A 200 17.38 3.72 19.56
CA TYR A 200 17.40 2.40 18.92
C TYR A 200 16.76 1.39 19.87
N ALA A 201 15.74 0.69 19.38
CA ALA A 201 15.11 -0.41 20.08
C ALA A 201 15.76 -1.75 19.72
#